data_daabf8c9aba4ea8e58ee7a83c3a761c5
#
_entry.id   daabf8c9aba4ea8e58ee7a83c3a761c5
#
_cell.length_a   1.000
_cell.length_b   1.000
_cell.length_c   1.000
_cell.angle_alpha   90.00
_cell.angle_beta   90.00
_cell.angle_gamma   90.00
#
_symmetry.space_group_name_H-M   'P 1'
#
loop_
_entity.id
_entity.type
_entity.pdbx_description
1 polymer ?
#
loop_
_entity_poly.entity_id
_entity_poly.type
_entity_poly.pdbx_seq_one_letter_code
_entity_poly.pdbx_strand_id
1 'polypeptide(L)'
;MARRIIGGRQIPRLSLDEIAWNPGAQRKSLHESRELLNDFLNANDQWIIEGCYGDLVEAALAQCTELRFLNPGVEACVAHCHRRPWEPEKFSSAEEQDAMLEQLALWVRQYEIRDDEYGLKRHRTIFEQFTGPKREFTSVISYDEG
;
A
#
# COMPACT_ATOMS: atom_id res chain seq x y z
N MET A 1 6.90 -8.00 1.84
CA MET A 1 7.12 -8.25 0.41
C MET A 1 8.16 -7.35 -0.23
N ALA A 2 8.06 -6.05 -0.13
CA ALA A 2 9.01 -5.14 -0.77
C ALA A 2 10.48 -5.44 -0.44
N ARG A 3 10.77 -5.80 0.80
CA ARG A 3 12.13 -6.16 1.21
C ARG A 3 12.66 -7.41 0.52
N ARG A 4 11.79 -8.36 0.19
CA ARG A 4 12.18 -9.60 -0.50
C ARG A 4 12.40 -9.37 -1.98
N ILE A 5 11.67 -8.43 -2.58
CA ILE A 5 11.84 -8.05 -3.98
C ILE A 5 13.25 -7.50 -4.22
N ILE A 6 13.80 -6.82 -3.22
CA ILE A 6 15.10 -6.16 -3.33
C ILE A 6 16.25 -7.16 -3.46
N GLY A 7 16.10 -8.38 -2.96
CA GLY A 7 17.09 -9.44 -3.17
C GLY A 7 18.50 -9.09 -2.71
N GLY A 8 18.65 -8.45 -1.56
CA GLY A 8 19.94 -8.05 -1.02
C GLY A 8 20.49 -6.72 -1.53
N ARG A 9 19.83 -6.10 -2.52
CA ARG A 9 20.18 -4.75 -2.97
C ARG A 9 19.46 -3.72 -2.14
N GLN A 10 20.08 -2.57 -1.93
CA GLN A 10 19.43 -1.45 -1.25
C GLN A 10 18.77 -0.53 -2.26
N ILE A 11 17.54 -0.85 -2.63
CA ILE A 11 16.73 -0.01 -3.50
C ILE A 11 15.85 0.88 -2.62
N PRO A 12 15.85 2.20 -2.82
CA PRO A 12 15.00 3.10 -2.05
C PRO A 12 13.53 2.68 -2.14
N ARG A 13 12.86 2.69 -0.99
CA ARG A 13 11.45 2.31 -0.88
C ARG A 13 10.66 3.44 -0.25
N LEU A 14 9.52 3.76 -0.85
CA LEU A 14 8.58 4.73 -0.31
C LEU A 14 7.27 4.03 0.01
N SER A 15 6.84 4.12 1.27
CA SER A 15 5.47 3.78 1.62
C SER A 15 4.62 5.02 1.37
N LEU A 16 3.53 4.87 0.62
CA LEU A 16 2.67 6.00 0.29
C LEU A 16 2.00 6.61 1.54
N ASP A 17 1.89 5.85 2.62
CA ASP A 17 1.45 6.40 3.90
C ASP A 17 2.30 7.58 4.35
N GLU A 18 3.60 7.55 4.07
CA GLU A 18 4.53 8.60 4.52
C GLU A 18 4.26 9.95 3.87
N ILE A 19 3.69 9.96 2.67
CA ILE A 19 3.42 11.19 1.94
C ILE A 19 1.92 11.52 1.86
N ALA A 20 1.08 10.68 2.44
CA ALA A 20 -0.37 10.85 2.36
C ALA A 20 -0.94 11.63 3.54
N TRP A 21 -0.24 11.68 4.66
CA TRP A 21 -0.78 12.20 5.91
C TRP A 21 0.09 13.29 6.53
N ASN A 22 -0.56 14.29 7.07
CA ASN A 22 0.05 15.29 7.94
C ASN A 22 0.05 14.78 9.39
N PRO A 23 0.88 15.34 10.28
CA PRO A 23 0.78 15.06 11.70
C PRO A 23 -0.66 15.27 12.20
N GLY A 24 -1.13 14.43 13.12
CA GLY A 24 -2.49 14.51 13.61
C GLY A 24 -3.52 13.79 12.75
N ALA A 25 -3.06 12.88 11.89
CA ALA A 25 -3.92 12.04 11.04
C ALA A 25 -4.80 12.83 10.05
N GLN A 26 -4.32 13.97 9.60
CA GLN A 26 -4.98 14.75 8.55
C GLN A 26 -4.44 14.36 7.18
N ARG A 27 -5.33 13.99 6.26
CA ARG A 27 -4.95 13.62 4.90
C ARG A 27 -4.43 14.83 4.13
N LYS A 28 -3.24 14.71 3.54
CA LYS A 28 -2.70 15.75 2.64
C LYS A 28 -3.58 15.84 1.39
N SER A 29 -3.60 17.01 0.75
CA SER A 29 -4.24 17.13 -0.56
C SER A 29 -3.52 16.23 -1.56
N LEU A 30 -4.22 15.82 -2.60
CA LEU A 30 -3.63 14.99 -3.65
C LEU A 30 -2.45 15.72 -4.30
N HIS A 31 -2.58 17.02 -4.50
CA HIS A 31 -1.52 17.84 -5.08
C HIS A 31 -0.23 17.79 -4.24
N GLU A 32 -0.34 17.97 -2.93
CA GLU A 32 0.82 17.91 -2.03
C GLU A 32 1.47 16.54 -2.04
N SER A 33 0.66 15.48 -1.97
CA SER A 33 1.17 14.11 -2.00
C SER A 33 1.87 13.80 -3.33
N ARG A 34 1.32 14.28 -4.44
CA ARG A 34 1.93 14.08 -5.77
C ARG A 34 3.26 14.81 -5.91
N GLU A 35 3.38 16.00 -5.34
CA GLU A 35 4.66 16.71 -5.35
C GLU A 35 5.75 15.93 -4.60
N LEU A 36 5.40 15.41 -3.42
CA LEU A 36 6.32 14.59 -2.62
C LEU A 36 6.69 13.29 -3.36
N LEU A 37 5.72 12.68 -4.03
CA LEU A 37 5.95 11.51 -4.83
C LEU A 37 6.93 11.81 -5.98
N ASN A 38 6.70 12.89 -6.70
CA ASN A 38 7.56 13.28 -7.81
C ASN A 38 8.98 13.58 -7.35
N ASP A 39 9.14 14.22 -6.19
CA ASP A 39 10.47 14.46 -5.61
C ASP A 39 11.21 13.14 -5.36
N PHE A 40 10.52 12.15 -4.83
CA PHE A 40 11.10 10.83 -4.60
C PHE A 40 11.49 10.15 -5.91
N LEU A 41 10.60 10.17 -6.89
CA LEU A 41 10.85 9.53 -8.20
C LEU A 41 12.01 10.20 -8.93
N ASN A 42 12.12 11.52 -8.85
CA ASN A 42 13.19 12.27 -9.52
C ASN A 42 14.55 12.11 -8.81
N ALA A 43 14.53 11.82 -7.51
CA ALA A 43 15.75 11.68 -6.73
C ALA A 43 16.39 10.30 -6.83
N ASN A 44 15.69 9.32 -7.41
CA ASN A 44 16.12 7.92 -7.40
C ASN A 44 15.95 7.28 -8.78
N ASP A 45 17.02 6.68 -9.30
CA ASP A 45 16.97 5.94 -10.57
C ASP A 45 16.23 4.61 -10.43
N GLN A 46 16.34 3.99 -9.25
CA GLN A 46 15.64 2.75 -8.92
C GLN A 46 14.83 2.98 -7.65
N TRP A 47 13.60 2.46 -7.61
CA TRP A 47 12.74 2.68 -6.47
C TRP A 47 11.65 1.61 -6.39
N ILE A 48 11.12 1.47 -5.18
CA ILE A 48 9.92 0.68 -4.91
C ILE A 48 8.92 1.57 -4.20
N ILE A 49 7.70 1.59 -4.69
CA ILE A 49 6.58 2.30 -4.06
C ILE A 49 5.55 1.27 -3.65
N GLU A 50 5.03 1.38 -2.44
CA GLU A 50 3.98 0.49 -1.96
C GLU A 50 2.86 1.28 -1.28
N GLY A 51 1.64 0.79 -1.41
CA GLY A 51 0.47 1.37 -0.76
C GLY A 51 -0.81 1.11 -1.52
N CYS A 52 -1.92 1.48 -0.91
CA CYS A 52 -3.25 1.28 -1.46
C CYS A 52 -3.87 2.55 -2.04
N TYR A 53 -3.11 3.62 -2.14
CA TYR A 53 -3.59 4.93 -2.62
C TYR A 53 -3.61 4.93 -4.15
N GLY A 54 -4.75 4.53 -4.73
CA GLY A 54 -4.88 4.36 -6.17
C GLY A 54 -4.47 5.58 -6.99
N ASP A 55 -4.84 6.78 -6.55
CA ASP A 55 -4.50 8.00 -7.27
C ASP A 55 -2.99 8.25 -7.32
N LEU A 56 -2.28 7.94 -6.23
CA LEU A 56 -0.82 8.09 -6.18
C LEU A 56 -0.12 6.98 -6.95
N VAL A 57 -0.61 5.75 -6.87
CA VAL A 57 -0.08 4.64 -7.66
C VAL A 57 -0.20 4.95 -9.16
N GLU A 58 -1.36 5.42 -9.59
CA GLU A 58 -1.58 5.79 -10.99
C GLU A 58 -0.61 6.88 -11.44
N ALA A 59 -0.33 7.85 -10.58
CA ALA A 59 0.63 8.92 -10.91
C ALA A 59 2.05 8.38 -11.14
N ALA A 60 2.41 7.26 -10.53
CA ALA A 60 3.73 6.64 -10.68
C ALA A 60 3.82 5.68 -11.86
N LEU A 61 2.71 5.27 -12.45
CA LEU A 61 2.70 4.23 -13.50
C LEU A 61 3.56 4.58 -14.72
N ALA A 62 3.60 5.85 -15.11
CA ALA A 62 4.36 6.29 -16.27
C ALA A 62 5.86 6.00 -16.13
N GLN A 63 6.37 5.94 -14.92
CA GLN A 63 7.78 5.69 -14.63
C GLN A 63 8.03 4.30 -14.05
N CYS A 64 6.97 3.50 -13.90
CA CYS A 64 7.02 2.17 -13.30
C CYS A 64 7.46 1.14 -14.32
N THR A 65 8.37 0.24 -13.94
CA THR A 65 8.85 -0.84 -14.81
C THR A 65 8.19 -2.18 -14.53
N GLU A 66 7.65 -2.37 -13.32
CA GLU A 66 6.96 -3.59 -12.95
C GLU A 66 5.88 -3.26 -11.93
N LEU A 67 4.69 -3.84 -12.10
CA LEU A 67 3.56 -3.66 -11.17
C LEU A 67 3.20 -4.98 -10.51
N ARG A 68 3.06 -4.97 -9.20
CA ARG A 68 2.62 -6.13 -8.42
C ARG A 68 1.36 -5.78 -7.66
N PHE A 69 0.31 -6.59 -7.85
CA PHE A 69 -0.97 -6.41 -7.20
C PHE A 69 -1.16 -7.50 -6.16
N LEU A 70 -1.15 -7.12 -4.89
CA LEU A 70 -1.34 -8.04 -3.77
C LEU A 70 -2.82 -8.12 -3.44
N ASN A 71 -3.45 -9.22 -3.83
CA ASN A 71 -4.90 -9.44 -3.64
C ASN A 71 -5.17 -10.83 -3.06
N PRO A 72 -4.77 -11.08 -1.80
CA PRO A 72 -4.97 -12.40 -1.18
C PRO A 72 -6.41 -12.67 -0.76
N GLY A 73 -7.29 -11.68 -0.86
CA GLY A 73 -8.66 -11.75 -0.41
C GLY A 73 -8.87 -11.01 0.90
N VAL A 74 -10.11 -10.58 1.11
CA VAL A 74 -10.47 -9.77 2.30
C VAL A 74 -10.21 -10.52 3.60
N GLU A 75 -10.54 -11.81 3.65
CA GLU A 75 -10.35 -12.59 4.88
C GLU A 75 -8.87 -12.71 5.29
N ALA A 76 -7.97 -12.89 4.31
CA ALA A 76 -6.54 -12.92 4.59
C ALA A 76 -6.05 -11.56 5.10
N CYS A 77 -6.53 -10.47 4.52
CA CYS A 77 -6.17 -9.11 4.96
C CYS A 77 -6.65 -8.83 6.37
N VAL A 78 -7.88 -9.24 6.72
CA VAL A 78 -8.43 -9.10 8.07
C VAL A 78 -7.61 -9.92 9.06
N ALA A 79 -7.26 -11.15 8.70
CA ALA A 79 -6.43 -12.00 9.56
C ALA A 79 -5.06 -11.36 9.84
N HIS A 80 -4.46 -10.72 8.84
CA HIS A 80 -3.20 -9.98 9.01
C HIS A 80 -3.35 -8.81 9.98
N CYS A 81 -4.47 -8.08 9.92
CA CYS A 81 -4.73 -6.99 10.87
C CYS A 81 -4.72 -7.50 12.31
N HIS A 82 -5.40 -8.62 12.56
CA HIS A 82 -5.49 -9.19 13.91
C HIS A 82 -4.18 -9.81 14.41
N ARG A 83 -3.23 -10.09 13.54
CA ARG A 83 -1.93 -10.68 13.89
C ARG A 83 -0.86 -9.64 14.18
N ARG A 84 -1.17 -8.35 14.08
CA ARG A 84 -0.15 -7.33 14.34
C ARG A 84 0.32 -7.40 15.78
N PRO A 85 1.65 -7.37 16.02
CA PRO A 85 2.17 -7.39 17.38
C PRO A 85 1.86 -6.09 18.11
N TRP A 86 1.96 -6.10 19.43
CA TRP A 86 1.80 -4.90 20.24
C TRP A 86 2.83 -3.83 19.82
N GLU A 87 2.32 -2.62 19.56
CA GLU A 87 3.15 -1.48 19.11
C GLU A 87 3.08 -0.34 20.13
N PRO A 88 3.89 -0.41 21.21
CA PRO A 88 3.81 0.61 22.28
C PRO A 88 4.22 2.01 21.82
N GLU A 89 4.96 2.14 20.74
CA GLU A 89 5.36 3.43 20.19
C GLU A 89 4.22 4.15 19.47
N LYS A 90 3.15 3.45 19.13
CA LYS A 90 2.01 4.01 18.40
C LYS A 90 0.76 4.15 19.24
N PHE A 91 0.60 3.31 20.27
CA PHE A 91 -0.63 3.24 21.06
C PHE A 91 -0.31 3.31 22.55
N SER A 92 -1.19 3.96 23.30
CA SER A 92 -1.00 4.12 24.74
C SER A 92 -1.38 2.87 25.53
N SER A 93 -2.18 1.97 24.95
CA SER A 93 -2.57 0.70 25.60
C SER A 93 -2.87 -0.37 24.55
N ALA A 94 -2.79 -1.64 24.96
CA ALA A 94 -3.16 -2.76 24.11
C ALA A 94 -4.63 -2.69 23.69
N GLU A 95 -5.50 -2.23 24.58
CA GLU A 95 -6.93 -2.06 24.29
C GLU A 95 -7.15 -1.00 23.20
N GLU A 96 -6.39 0.08 23.23
CA GLU A 96 -6.46 1.11 22.20
C GLU A 96 -6.03 0.57 20.84
N GLN A 97 -4.96 -0.20 20.80
CA GLN A 97 -4.52 -0.86 19.57
C GLN A 97 -5.57 -1.83 19.06
N ASP A 98 -6.15 -2.67 19.94
CA ASP A 98 -7.18 -3.63 19.57
C ASP A 98 -8.40 -2.94 18.96
N ALA A 99 -8.84 -1.83 19.55
CA ALA A 99 -9.96 -1.06 19.03
C ALA A 99 -9.65 -0.50 17.63
N MET A 100 -8.42 -0.04 17.43
CA MET A 100 -7.96 0.48 16.13
C MET A 100 -7.91 -0.62 15.09
N LEU A 101 -7.43 -1.82 15.45
CA LEU A 101 -7.38 -2.96 14.55
C LEU A 101 -8.77 -3.44 14.15
N GLU A 102 -9.77 -3.36 15.07
CA GLU A 102 -11.16 -3.66 14.75
C GLU A 102 -11.71 -2.68 13.70
N GLN A 103 -11.43 -1.38 13.87
CA GLN A 103 -11.84 -0.38 12.89
C GLN A 103 -11.18 -0.62 11.55
N LEU A 104 -9.90 -0.94 11.54
CA LEU A 104 -9.15 -1.24 10.32
C LEU A 104 -9.72 -2.49 9.63
N ALA A 105 -10.04 -3.52 10.40
CA ALA A 105 -10.64 -4.74 9.86
C ALA A 105 -11.99 -4.46 9.18
N LEU A 106 -12.83 -3.62 9.80
CA LEU A 106 -14.10 -3.22 9.21
C LEU A 106 -13.89 -2.46 7.90
N TRP A 107 -12.89 -1.58 7.87
CA TRP A 107 -12.53 -0.83 6.67
C TRP A 107 -12.04 -1.77 5.57
N VAL A 108 -11.17 -2.73 5.90
CA VAL A 108 -10.66 -3.73 4.96
C VAL A 108 -11.78 -4.60 4.37
N ARG A 109 -12.79 -4.94 5.18
CA ARG A 109 -13.93 -5.76 4.71
C ARG A 109 -14.74 -5.09 3.61
N GLN A 110 -14.63 -3.78 3.46
CA GLN A 110 -15.32 -3.04 2.42
C GLN A 110 -14.56 -2.98 1.10
N TYR A 111 -13.37 -3.58 1.04
CA TYR A 111 -12.47 -3.49 -0.11
C TYR A 111 -13.15 -3.86 -1.45
N GLU A 112 -13.93 -4.92 -1.47
CA GLU A 112 -14.55 -5.40 -2.69
C GLU A 112 -15.78 -4.58 -3.12
N ILE A 113 -16.32 -3.74 -2.22
CA ILE A 113 -17.55 -2.99 -2.49
C ILE A 113 -17.36 -1.47 -2.54
N ARG A 114 -16.20 -0.95 -2.11
CA ARG A 114 -16.02 0.51 -2.12
C ARG A 114 -15.63 1.01 -3.51
N ASP A 115 -16.05 2.25 -3.80
CA ASP A 115 -15.85 2.90 -5.10
C ASP A 115 -14.75 3.95 -5.10
N ASP A 116 -14.02 4.10 -3.99
CA ASP A 116 -12.96 5.10 -3.86
C ASP A 116 -11.59 4.55 -4.30
N GLU A 117 -10.54 5.37 -4.15
CA GLU A 117 -9.17 5.01 -4.56
C GLU A 117 -8.61 3.80 -3.82
N TYR A 118 -9.20 3.43 -2.69
CA TYR A 118 -8.73 2.33 -1.85
C TYR A 118 -9.43 1.00 -2.18
N GLY A 119 -10.37 0.99 -3.10
CA GLY A 119 -11.18 -0.19 -3.41
C GLY A 119 -10.59 -1.10 -4.46
N LEU A 120 -11.06 -2.35 -4.47
CA LEU A 120 -10.66 -3.37 -5.45
C LEU A 120 -10.88 -2.91 -6.88
N LYS A 121 -12.03 -2.28 -7.15
CA LYS A 121 -12.39 -1.81 -8.49
C LYS A 121 -11.33 -0.86 -9.05
N ARG A 122 -10.89 0.10 -8.25
CA ARG A 122 -9.87 1.06 -8.65
C ARG A 122 -8.52 0.38 -8.87
N HIS A 123 -8.13 -0.49 -7.95
CA HIS A 123 -6.87 -1.21 -8.04
C HIS A 123 -6.84 -2.15 -9.24
N ARG A 124 -7.95 -2.82 -9.53
CA ARG A 124 -8.09 -3.68 -10.71
C ARG A 124 -7.95 -2.88 -11.99
N THR A 125 -8.57 -1.72 -12.07
CA THR A 125 -8.46 -0.83 -13.22
C THR A 125 -7.03 -0.40 -13.48
N ILE A 126 -6.30 0.00 -12.42
CA ILE A 126 -4.89 0.38 -12.51
C ILE A 126 -4.06 -0.79 -13.03
N PHE A 127 -4.27 -1.99 -12.49
CA PHE A 127 -3.56 -3.19 -12.90
C PHE A 127 -3.80 -3.51 -14.38
N GLU A 128 -5.03 -3.41 -14.84
CA GLU A 128 -5.40 -3.69 -16.23
C GLU A 128 -4.85 -2.65 -17.21
N GLN A 129 -4.78 -1.40 -16.80
CA GLN A 129 -4.25 -0.31 -17.63
C GLN A 129 -2.73 -0.40 -17.81
N PHE A 130 -2.02 -0.97 -16.86
CA PHE A 130 -0.56 -1.06 -16.95
C PHE A 130 -0.16 -2.05 -18.04
N THR A 131 0.67 -1.60 -18.98
CA THR A 131 1.07 -2.40 -20.15
C THR A 131 2.42 -3.10 -20.00
N GLY A 132 3.18 -2.79 -18.93
CA GLY A 132 4.45 -3.42 -18.65
C GLY A 132 4.32 -4.75 -17.91
N PRO A 133 5.44 -5.35 -17.49
CA PRO A 133 5.44 -6.57 -16.69
C PRO A 133 4.60 -6.38 -15.43
N LYS A 134 3.67 -7.30 -15.18
CA LYS A 134 2.79 -7.23 -14.02
C LYS A 134 2.41 -8.62 -13.53
N ARG A 135 2.13 -8.72 -12.24
CA ARG A 135 1.73 -9.98 -11.61
C ARG A 135 0.75 -9.70 -10.49
N GLU A 136 -0.29 -10.51 -10.41
CA GLU A 136 -1.25 -10.50 -9.31
C GLU A 136 -0.91 -11.65 -8.36
N PHE A 137 -0.86 -11.36 -7.06
CA PHE A 137 -0.63 -12.35 -6.01
C PHE A 137 -1.95 -12.57 -5.26
N THR A 138 -2.51 -13.77 -5.38
CA THR A 138 -3.82 -14.09 -4.82
C THR A 138 -3.74 -14.86 -3.50
N SER A 139 -2.54 -15.14 -3.01
CA SER A 139 -2.33 -15.77 -1.72
C SER A 139 -1.12 -15.17 -1.02
N VAL A 140 -1.14 -15.20 0.32
CA VAL A 140 -0.04 -14.67 1.14
C VAL A 140 1.27 -15.43 0.86
N ILE A 141 1.19 -16.73 0.61
CA ILE A 141 2.36 -17.57 0.31
C ILE A 141 3.05 -17.11 -0.97
N SER A 142 2.30 -16.68 -1.96
CA SER A 142 2.83 -16.21 -3.24
C SER A 142 3.72 -14.97 -3.10
N TYR A 143 3.58 -14.21 -2.02
CA TYR A 143 4.38 -13.01 -1.81
C TYR A 143 5.87 -13.34 -1.70
N ASP A 144 6.18 -14.52 -1.16
CA ASP A 144 7.56 -14.95 -0.94
C ASP A 144 8.24 -15.41 -2.24
N GLU A 145 7.46 -15.68 -3.26
CA GLU A 145 7.96 -16.12 -4.57
C GLU A 145 8.35 -14.91 -5.45
N GLY A 146 7.96 -13.72 -5.02
CA GLY A 146 8.24 -12.50 -5.75
C GLY A 146 9.66 -12.04 -5.61
#